data_6136817f97607ff5a783ca32e68791e7
#
_entry.id   6136817f97607ff5a783ca32e68791e7
#
_cell.length_a   1.000
_cell.length_b   1.000
_cell.length_c   1.000
_cell.angle_alpha   90.00
_cell.angle_beta   90.00
_cell.angle_gamma   90.00
#
_symmetry.space_group_name_H-M   'P 1'
#
loop_
_entity.id
_entity.type
_entity.pdbx_description
1 polymer ?
#
loop_
_entity_poly.entity_id
_entity_poly.type
_entity_poly.pdbx_seq_one_letter_code
_entity_poly.pdbx_strand_id
1 'polypeptide(L)'
;MSGLIGTLLRAAASLAIALFLTAASTQWSLAEVREPNGLWTGPMRGQTPTTLRGAIVIDLAGLEALMPKNPVLLDVGPADKKPEEFPKDRLWLPTHRSIPGAAWFPGAGAAAFGPTQEEVFFRRVEELTQGDSSKPIVTFCRPECWGSWNAGKRLVMKGYTSVYWFPGGIDSWQEVHDAVEIKPDGDWHSEAAK
;
A
#
# COMPACT_ATOMS: atom_id res chain seq x y z
N MET A 1 -51.84 46.23 71.59
CA MET A 1 -52.55 46.01 70.33
C MET A 1 -51.49 45.84 69.23
N SER A 2 -51.60 44.78 68.55
CA SER A 2 -50.96 44.47 67.25
C SER A 2 -49.44 44.22 67.24
N GLY A 3 -49.14 43.03 67.20
CA GLY A 3 -47.93 42.30 66.97
C GLY A 3 -47.48 42.31 65.51
N LEU A 4 -46.24 42.32 65.38
CA LEU A 4 -45.56 42.03 64.08
C LEU A 4 -44.56 40.91 64.30
N ILE A 5 -44.94 39.74 63.75
CA ILE A 5 -44.10 38.58 63.68
C ILE A 5 -43.20 38.73 62.47
N GLY A 6 -41.92 38.98 62.74
CA GLY A 6 -40.91 39.00 61.67
C GLY A 6 -40.49 37.61 61.29
N THR A 7 -40.81 37.19 60.09
CA THR A 7 -40.40 35.92 59.52
C THR A 7 -38.99 36.03 58.97
N LEU A 8 -38.01 35.32 59.56
CA LEU A 8 -36.67 35.20 59.06
C LEU A 8 -36.65 34.20 57.91
N LEU A 9 -36.48 34.67 56.67
CA LEU A 9 -36.15 33.86 55.53
C LEU A 9 -34.66 33.48 55.58
N ARG A 10 -34.39 32.26 55.85
CA ARG A 10 -33.05 31.65 55.61
C ARG A 10 -32.87 31.40 54.14
N ALA A 11 -32.02 32.15 53.44
CA ALA A 11 -31.57 31.89 52.12
C ALA A 11 -30.48 30.82 52.20
N ALA A 12 -30.80 29.59 51.79
CA ALA A 12 -29.83 28.54 51.58
C ALA A 12 -29.17 28.75 50.22
N ALA A 13 -27.94 29.20 50.19
CA ALA A 13 -27.12 29.26 49.00
C ALA A 13 -26.64 27.84 48.64
N SER A 14 -27.27 27.21 47.69
CA SER A 14 -26.81 25.96 47.10
C SER A 14 -25.63 26.22 46.18
N LEU A 15 -24.43 25.91 46.64
CA LEU A 15 -23.22 25.95 45.82
C LEU A 15 -23.20 24.70 44.92
N ALA A 16 -23.64 24.85 43.66
CA ALA A 16 -23.52 23.81 42.66
C ALA A 16 -22.07 23.79 42.16
N ILE A 17 -21.27 22.87 42.68
CA ILE A 17 -19.94 22.54 42.15
C ILE A 17 -20.15 21.76 40.85
N ALA A 18 -20.05 22.44 39.72
CA ALA A 18 -19.99 21.79 38.41
C ALA A 18 -18.61 21.17 38.25
N LEU A 19 -18.50 19.86 38.47
CA LEU A 19 -17.31 19.08 38.16
C LEU A 19 -17.24 18.93 36.64
N PHE A 20 -16.48 19.79 35.96
CA PHE A 20 -16.09 19.57 34.57
C PHE A 20 -15.08 18.40 34.51
N LEU A 21 -15.58 17.20 34.30
CA LEU A 21 -14.76 16.06 33.86
C LEU A 21 -14.30 16.35 32.43
N THR A 22 -13.16 17.00 32.28
CA THR A 22 -12.43 17.02 31.01
C THR A 22 -11.93 15.59 30.76
N ALA A 23 -12.70 14.81 29.99
CA ALA A 23 -12.24 13.58 29.44
C ALA A 23 -11.11 13.92 28.44
N ALA A 24 -9.87 13.83 28.90
CA ALA A 24 -8.72 13.84 28.02
C ALA A 24 -8.82 12.58 27.17
N SER A 25 -9.42 12.69 25.97
CA SER A 25 -9.36 11.66 24.96
C SER A 25 -7.89 11.54 24.55
N THR A 26 -7.19 10.55 25.08
CA THR A 26 -5.89 10.12 24.59
C THR A 26 -6.12 9.62 23.16
N GLN A 27 -6.02 10.51 22.20
CA GLN A 27 -5.92 10.11 20.80
C GLN A 27 -4.56 9.41 20.66
N TRP A 28 -4.62 8.10 20.56
CA TRP A 28 -3.49 7.30 20.13
C TRP A 28 -3.25 7.65 18.64
N SER A 29 -2.45 8.69 18.41
CA SER A 29 -1.93 8.96 17.08
C SER A 29 -1.00 7.81 16.76
N LEU A 30 -1.43 6.90 15.87
CA LEU A 30 -0.51 5.94 15.27
C LEU A 30 0.60 6.78 14.64
N ALA A 31 1.83 6.60 15.13
CA ALA A 31 2.96 7.35 14.59
C ALA A 31 3.05 7.06 13.09
N GLU A 32 2.93 8.12 12.28
CA GLU A 32 3.03 8.02 10.84
C GLU A 32 4.40 7.42 10.48
N VAL A 33 4.38 6.37 9.65
CA VAL A 33 5.61 5.73 9.19
C VAL A 33 6.33 6.69 8.26
N ARG A 34 7.55 7.06 8.61
CA ARG A 34 8.36 7.96 7.79
C ARG A 34 8.86 7.25 6.54
N GLU A 35 8.79 7.98 5.43
CA GLU A 35 9.37 7.52 4.17
C GLU A 35 10.90 7.39 4.30
N PRO A 36 11.48 6.21 4.04
CA PRO A 36 12.93 6.04 4.04
C PRO A 36 13.59 6.75 2.85
N ASN A 37 14.87 7.11 2.99
CA ASN A 37 15.60 7.74 1.89
C ASN A 37 15.87 6.79 0.71
N GLY A 38 16.06 5.50 1.00
CA GLY A 38 16.28 4.44 0.00
C GLY A 38 15.13 3.43 0.00
N LEU A 39 15.42 2.22 -0.46
CA LEU A 39 14.49 1.10 -0.40
C LEU A 39 14.33 0.60 1.04
N TRP A 40 13.14 0.16 1.37
CA TRP A 40 12.86 -0.47 2.65
C TRP A 40 13.49 -1.87 2.72
N THR A 41 14.26 -2.13 3.76
CA THR A 41 15.00 -3.38 3.97
C THR A 41 14.42 -4.24 5.10
N GLY A 42 13.38 -3.76 5.78
CA GLY A 42 12.69 -4.48 6.84
C GLY A 42 11.65 -5.48 6.32
N PRO A 43 10.77 -5.97 7.21
CA PRO A 43 9.68 -6.87 6.82
C PRO A 43 8.81 -6.27 5.70
N MET A 44 8.49 -7.08 4.70
CA MET A 44 7.69 -6.63 3.55
C MET A 44 6.20 -6.43 3.90
N ARG A 45 5.75 -6.92 5.03
CA ARG A 45 4.39 -6.72 5.55
C ARG A 45 4.42 -5.79 6.75
N GLY A 46 3.49 -4.86 6.79
CA GLY A 46 3.33 -3.88 7.85
C GLY A 46 2.98 -2.50 7.34
N GLN A 47 2.68 -1.60 8.27
CA GLN A 47 2.31 -0.23 7.95
C GLN A 47 3.35 0.46 7.05
N THR A 48 2.89 1.02 5.95
CA THR A 48 3.72 1.76 4.98
C THR A 48 3.55 3.27 5.19
N PRO A 49 4.47 4.10 4.67
CA PRO A 49 4.25 5.54 4.58
C PRO A 49 2.98 5.87 3.80
N THR A 50 2.44 7.05 3.98
CA THR A 50 1.35 7.61 3.17
C THR A 50 1.86 8.28 1.89
N THR A 51 3.17 8.39 1.73
CA THR A 51 3.84 9.05 0.61
C THR A 51 4.88 8.15 -0.04
N LEU A 52 5.22 8.48 -1.30
CA LEU A 52 6.36 7.96 -2.03
C LEU A 52 6.98 9.11 -2.82
N ARG A 53 8.10 9.64 -2.35
CA ARG A 53 8.74 10.80 -2.98
C ARG A 53 9.16 10.50 -4.42
N GLY A 54 8.67 11.32 -5.34
CA GLY A 54 8.89 11.18 -6.78
C GLY A 54 7.82 10.34 -7.48
N ALA A 55 6.83 9.82 -6.76
CA ALA A 55 5.67 9.14 -7.31
C ALA A 55 4.36 9.81 -6.83
N ILE A 56 3.27 9.51 -7.50
CA ILE A 56 1.92 9.94 -7.13
C ILE A 56 1.23 8.78 -6.43
N VAL A 57 0.77 9.01 -5.20
CA VAL A 57 -0.04 8.00 -4.47
C VAL A 57 -1.48 8.13 -4.93
N ILE A 58 -2.08 7.01 -5.31
CA ILE A 58 -3.46 6.96 -5.80
C ILE A 58 -4.28 5.93 -5.02
N ASP A 59 -5.55 6.21 -4.89
CA ASP A 59 -6.58 5.29 -4.45
C ASP A 59 -7.25 4.59 -5.65
N LEU A 60 -8.31 3.83 -5.40
CA LEU A 60 -9.03 3.12 -6.43
C LEU A 60 -9.62 4.08 -7.48
N ALA A 61 -10.22 5.19 -7.06
CA ALA A 61 -10.77 6.17 -8.00
C ALA A 61 -9.69 6.81 -8.88
N GLY A 62 -8.50 7.07 -8.29
CA GLY A 62 -7.33 7.53 -9.03
C GLY A 62 -6.82 6.50 -10.04
N LEU A 63 -6.84 5.21 -9.69
CA LEU A 63 -6.50 4.14 -10.63
C LEU A 63 -7.51 4.07 -11.77
N GLU A 64 -8.81 4.05 -11.47
CA GLU A 64 -9.88 4.04 -12.49
C GLU A 64 -9.77 5.22 -13.47
N ALA A 65 -9.48 6.42 -12.95
CA ALA A 65 -9.26 7.61 -13.77
C ALA A 65 -8.00 7.50 -14.65
N LEU A 66 -7.03 6.67 -14.24
CA LEU A 66 -5.79 6.46 -14.99
C LEU A 66 -5.94 5.38 -16.08
N MET A 67 -6.83 4.40 -15.89
CA MET A 67 -6.99 3.26 -16.82
C MET A 67 -7.19 3.67 -18.31
N PRO A 68 -7.96 4.73 -18.64
CA PRO A 68 -8.09 5.17 -20.04
C PRO A 68 -6.78 5.61 -20.71
N LYS A 69 -5.75 5.93 -19.91
CA LYS A 69 -4.40 6.27 -20.41
C LYS A 69 -3.54 5.04 -20.67
N ASN A 70 -4.11 3.82 -20.50
CA ASN A 70 -3.42 2.56 -20.69
C ASN A 70 -2.10 2.47 -19.90
N PRO A 71 -2.13 2.62 -18.57
CA PRO A 71 -0.94 2.57 -17.75
C PRO A 71 -0.33 1.18 -17.78
N VAL A 72 0.98 1.08 -17.55
CA VAL A 72 1.63 -0.18 -17.23
C VAL A 72 1.29 -0.53 -15.78
N LEU A 73 0.65 -1.67 -15.57
CA LEU A 73 0.29 -2.17 -14.24
C LEU A 73 1.32 -3.21 -13.80
N LEU A 74 2.05 -2.92 -12.73
CA LEU A 74 3.08 -3.81 -12.17
C LEU A 74 2.61 -4.37 -10.83
N ASP A 75 2.20 -5.61 -10.83
CA ASP A 75 1.92 -6.36 -9.61
C ASP A 75 3.23 -6.98 -9.09
N VAL A 76 3.58 -6.66 -7.85
CA VAL A 76 4.76 -7.20 -7.19
C VAL A 76 4.42 -8.08 -6.00
N GLY A 77 3.16 -8.53 -5.94
CA GLY A 77 2.69 -9.45 -4.93
C GLY A 77 3.55 -10.73 -4.90
N PRO A 78 3.84 -11.27 -3.70
CA PRO A 78 4.64 -12.47 -3.60
C PRO A 78 3.90 -13.67 -4.22
N ALA A 79 4.64 -14.59 -4.81
CA ALA A 79 4.11 -15.89 -5.20
C ALA A 79 3.83 -16.76 -3.97
N ASP A 80 2.85 -17.63 -4.09
CA ASP A 80 2.67 -18.69 -3.11
C ASP A 80 3.89 -19.63 -3.10
N LYS A 81 4.20 -20.13 -1.92
CA LYS A 81 5.26 -21.11 -1.79
C LYS A 81 4.84 -22.42 -2.44
N LYS A 82 5.79 -23.08 -3.09
CA LYS A 82 5.60 -24.43 -3.59
C LYS A 82 5.20 -25.35 -2.42
N PRO A 83 4.06 -26.06 -2.50
CA PRO A 83 3.69 -27.03 -1.46
C PRO A 83 4.79 -28.10 -1.31
N GLU A 84 5.06 -28.54 -0.07
CA GLU A 84 6.09 -29.55 0.19
C GLU A 84 5.81 -30.88 -0.51
N GLU A 85 4.51 -31.25 -0.59
CA GLU A 85 4.07 -32.47 -1.25
C GLU A 85 3.99 -32.35 -2.79
N PHE A 86 4.31 -31.17 -3.36
CA PHE A 86 4.26 -31.01 -4.81
C PHE A 86 5.28 -31.93 -5.51
N PRO A 87 4.86 -32.71 -6.54
CA PRO A 87 5.74 -33.66 -7.20
C PRO A 87 7.05 -33.03 -7.68
N LYS A 88 8.18 -33.69 -7.39
CA LYS A 88 9.53 -33.16 -7.70
C LYS A 88 9.82 -33.14 -9.21
N ASP A 89 9.13 -34.00 -9.96
CA ASP A 89 9.24 -34.16 -11.41
C ASP A 89 8.35 -33.19 -12.19
N ARG A 90 7.58 -32.34 -11.51
CA ARG A 90 6.72 -31.33 -12.12
C ARG A 90 7.22 -29.94 -11.88
N LEU A 91 7.09 -29.09 -12.90
CA LEU A 91 7.36 -27.68 -12.78
C LEU A 91 6.25 -27.01 -11.96
N TRP A 92 6.62 -26.37 -10.86
CA TRP A 92 5.71 -25.51 -10.10
C TRP A 92 5.61 -24.15 -10.82
N LEU A 93 4.43 -23.84 -11.30
CA LEU A 93 4.11 -22.52 -11.85
C LEU A 93 3.05 -21.89 -10.94
N PRO A 94 3.44 -20.94 -10.07
CA PRO A 94 2.49 -20.23 -9.24
C PRO A 94 1.51 -19.44 -10.12
N THR A 95 0.26 -19.39 -9.69
CA THR A 95 -0.77 -18.51 -10.25
C THR A 95 -1.13 -17.46 -9.23
N HIS A 96 -1.65 -16.35 -9.68
CA HIS A 96 -1.97 -15.20 -8.86
C HIS A 96 -3.19 -14.46 -9.45
N ARG A 97 -4.07 -13.96 -8.59
CA ARG A 97 -5.17 -13.11 -9.06
C ARG A 97 -4.74 -11.66 -9.01
N SER A 98 -4.92 -10.96 -10.12
CA SER A 98 -4.47 -9.59 -10.27
C SER A 98 -5.45 -8.73 -11.08
N ILE A 99 -5.14 -7.45 -11.19
CA ILE A 99 -5.86 -6.50 -12.04
C ILE A 99 -5.68 -6.93 -13.50
N PRO A 100 -6.76 -6.97 -14.33
CA PRO A 100 -6.65 -7.31 -15.74
C PRO A 100 -5.59 -6.48 -16.47
N GLY A 101 -4.71 -7.15 -17.21
CA GLY A 101 -3.63 -6.50 -17.95
C GLY A 101 -2.36 -6.21 -17.14
N ALA A 102 -2.32 -6.57 -15.86
CA ALA A 102 -1.11 -6.42 -15.04
C ALA A 102 -0.03 -7.42 -15.46
N ALA A 103 1.22 -6.95 -15.41
CA ALA A 103 2.41 -7.78 -15.47
C ALA A 103 2.83 -8.12 -14.03
N TRP A 104 2.96 -9.41 -13.71
CA TRP A 104 3.26 -9.88 -12.37
C TRP A 104 4.73 -10.25 -12.20
N PHE A 105 5.38 -9.58 -11.26
CA PHE A 105 6.77 -9.77 -10.89
C PHE A 105 6.85 -10.20 -9.42
N PRO A 106 6.56 -11.48 -9.10
CA PRO A 106 6.52 -11.94 -7.71
C PRO A 106 7.82 -11.66 -6.97
N GLY A 107 7.72 -10.91 -5.87
CA GLY A 107 8.87 -10.55 -5.06
C GLY A 107 9.72 -9.40 -5.58
N ALA A 108 9.36 -8.75 -6.70
CA ALA A 108 10.10 -7.61 -7.24
C ALA A 108 10.14 -6.37 -6.33
N GLY A 109 9.41 -6.42 -5.24
CA GLY A 109 9.48 -5.40 -4.18
C GLY A 109 10.60 -5.61 -3.17
N ALA A 110 11.40 -6.68 -3.26
CA ALA A 110 12.54 -6.88 -2.36
C ALA A 110 13.54 -5.71 -2.47
N ALA A 111 14.16 -5.35 -1.35
CA ALA A 111 15.15 -4.27 -1.35
C ALA A 111 16.39 -4.61 -2.18
N ALA A 112 16.81 -5.87 -2.11
CA ALA A 112 17.94 -6.38 -2.87
C ALA A 112 17.45 -7.37 -3.94
N PHE A 113 17.88 -7.13 -5.18
CA PHE A 113 17.85 -8.09 -6.27
C PHE A 113 19.27 -8.60 -6.50
N GLY A 114 19.41 -9.80 -7.06
CA GLY A 114 20.63 -10.15 -7.76
C GLY A 114 20.77 -9.26 -9.01
N PRO A 115 22.00 -8.97 -9.47
CA PRO A 115 22.23 -8.11 -10.64
C PRO A 115 21.43 -8.53 -11.86
N THR A 116 21.37 -9.82 -12.14
CA THR A 116 20.61 -10.39 -13.25
C THR A 116 19.10 -10.14 -13.12
N GLN A 117 18.55 -10.22 -11.92
CA GLN A 117 17.12 -9.95 -11.70
C GLN A 117 16.78 -8.48 -11.93
N GLU A 118 17.66 -7.57 -11.52
CA GLU A 118 17.46 -6.15 -11.73
C GLU A 118 17.45 -5.82 -13.22
N GLU A 119 18.37 -6.39 -14.00
CA GLU A 119 18.41 -6.26 -15.45
C GLU A 119 17.14 -6.80 -16.12
N VAL A 120 16.68 -7.99 -15.73
CA VAL A 120 15.44 -8.58 -16.25
C VAL A 120 14.25 -7.69 -15.95
N PHE A 121 14.13 -7.21 -14.71
CA PHE A 121 13.03 -6.34 -14.32
C PHE A 121 12.99 -5.05 -15.15
N PHE A 122 14.10 -4.32 -15.24
CA PHE A 122 14.13 -3.06 -15.97
C PHE A 122 14.00 -3.23 -17.48
N ARG A 123 14.60 -4.26 -18.06
CA ARG A 123 14.40 -4.59 -19.47
C ARG A 123 12.91 -4.80 -19.76
N ARG A 124 12.23 -5.56 -18.90
CA ARG A 124 10.82 -5.83 -19.10
C ARG A 124 9.95 -4.60 -18.91
N VAL A 125 10.26 -3.75 -17.92
CA VAL A 125 9.58 -2.46 -17.75
C VAL A 125 9.80 -1.55 -18.97
N GLU A 126 11.00 -1.50 -19.53
CA GLU A 126 11.31 -0.75 -20.76
C GLU A 126 10.50 -1.26 -21.94
N GLU A 127 10.36 -2.57 -22.13
CA GLU A 127 9.50 -3.17 -23.16
C GLU A 127 8.02 -2.78 -22.96
N LEU A 128 7.49 -2.88 -21.74
CA LEU A 128 6.11 -2.53 -21.42
C LEU A 128 5.81 -1.04 -21.62
N THR A 129 6.79 -0.19 -21.33
CA THR A 129 6.69 1.26 -21.57
C THR A 129 7.04 1.65 -23.00
N GLN A 130 7.57 0.74 -23.82
CA GLN A 130 8.09 1.00 -25.17
C GLN A 130 9.22 2.04 -25.18
N GLY A 131 10.05 2.04 -24.11
CA GLY A 131 11.14 2.98 -23.93
C GLY A 131 10.71 4.38 -23.46
N ASP A 132 9.41 4.62 -23.27
CA ASP A 132 8.90 5.91 -22.81
C ASP A 132 8.95 6.00 -21.28
N SER A 133 9.92 6.73 -20.73
CA SER A 133 10.06 6.95 -19.30
C SER A 133 8.95 7.83 -18.69
N SER A 134 8.12 8.45 -19.51
CA SER A 134 6.97 9.26 -19.10
C SER A 134 5.64 8.50 -19.15
N LYS A 135 5.63 7.28 -19.67
CA LYS A 135 4.44 6.43 -19.68
C LYS A 135 3.99 6.14 -18.24
N PRO A 136 2.69 6.28 -17.93
CA PRO A 136 2.19 5.98 -16.61
C PRO A 136 2.48 4.53 -16.18
N ILE A 137 3.11 4.35 -15.02
CA ILE A 137 3.38 3.04 -14.42
C ILE A 137 2.74 3.03 -13.03
N VAL A 138 1.92 2.03 -12.76
CA VAL A 138 1.30 1.82 -11.44
C VAL A 138 1.95 0.61 -10.77
N THR A 139 2.49 0.80 -9.58
CA THR A 139 2.99 -0.31 -8.75
C THR A 139 1.98 -0.63 -7.65
N PHE A 140 1.67 -1.91 -7.49
CA PHE A 140 0.74 -2.37 -6.47
C PHE A 140 1.05 -3.80 -6.00
N CYS A 141 0.41 -4.20 -4.91
CA CYS A 141 0.47 -5.53 -4.31
C CYS A 141 -0.88 -5.76 -3.58
N ARG A 142 -0.87 -5.75 -2.27
CA ARG A 142 -2.02 -5.72 -1.35
C ARG A 142 -1.79 -4.63 -0.30
N PRO A 143 -2.77 -4.26 0.53
CA PRO A 143 -2.55 -3.31 1.62
C PRO A 143 -1.39 -3.70 2.53
N GLU A 144 -0.76 -2.72 3.15
CA GLU A 144 0.37 -2.91 4.06
C GLU A 144 1.53 -3.71 3.45
N CYS A 145 1.83 -3.46 2.20
CA CYS A 145 2.88 -4.14 1.45
C CYS A 145 3.99 -3.16 1.05
N TRP A 146 5.13 -3.26 1.72
CA TRP A 146 6.32 -2.49 1.36
C TRP A 146 6.90 -2.86 -0.01
N GLY A 147 6.54 -4.02 -0.54
CA GLY A 147 6.99 -4.45 -1.86
C GLY A 147 6.56 -3.49 -2.97
N SER A 148 5.29 -3.07 -2.99
CA SER A 148 4.80 -2.12 -4.00
C SER A 148 5.40 -0.73 -3.82
N TRP A 149 5.63 -0.30 -2.57
CA TRP A 149 6.34 0.94 -2.28
C TRP A 149 7.78 0.90 -2.82
N ASN A 150 8.51 -0.17 -2.53
CA ASN A 150 9.88 -0.38 -3.02
C ASN A 150 9.95 -0.42 -4.54
N ALA A 151 9.02 -1.11 -5.19
CA ALA A 151 8.97 -1.16 -6.65
C ALA A 151 8.79 0.24 -7.26
N GLY A 152 7.84 1.02 -6.73
CA GLY A 152 7.65 2.41 -7.14
C GLY A 152 8.89 3.27 -6.89
N LYS A 153 9.51 3.14 -5.72
CA LYS A 153 10.75 3.86 -5.37
C LYS A 153 11.90 3.52 -6.32
N ARG A 154 12.04 2.24 -6.66
CA ARG A 154 13.07 1.76 -7.61
C ARG A 154 12.88 2.38 -9.00
N LEU A 155 11.64 2.45 -9.48
CA LEU A 155 11.32 3.10 -10.77
C LEU A 155 11.67 4.59 -10.75
N VAL A 156 11.30 5.30 -9.69
CA VAL A 156 11.67 6.73 -9.51
C VAL A 156 13.19 6.90 -9.52
N MET A 157 13.91 6.04 -8.80
CA MET A 157 15.39 6.08 -8.76
C MET A 157 16.01 5.76 -10.12
N LYS A 158 15.35 4.97 -10.96
CA LYS A 158 15.79 4.64 -12.33
C LYS A 158 15.52 5.77 -13.33
N GLY A 159 14.69 6.78 -12.97
CA GLY A 159 14.40 7.93 -13.80
C GLY A 159 13.05 7.91 -14.51
N TYR A 160 12.14 6.97 -14.18
CA TYR A 160 10.76 7.04 -14.63
C TYR A 160 10.05 8.23 -13.98
N THR A 161 9.35 9.04 -14.77
CA THR A 161 8.79 10.33 -14.33
C THR A 161 7.30 10.30 -14.05
N SER A 162 6.61 9.23 -14.45
CA SER A 162 5.16 9.07 -14.28
C SER A 162 4.84 7.80 -13.51
N VAL A 163 5.39 7.73 -12.28
CA VAL A 163 5.21 6.58 -11.38
C VAL A 163 4.03 6.85 -10.44
N TYR A 164 3.14 5.88 -10.35
CA TYR A 164 1.99 5.87 -9.44
C TYR A 164 2.13 4.69 -8.48
N TRP A 165 1.84 4.93 -7.22
CA TRP A 165 1.77 3.88 -6.21
C TRP A 165 0.33 3.73 -5.74
N PHE A 166 -0.20 2.51 -5.84
CA PHE A 166 -1.53 2.13 -5.42
C PHE A 166 -1.46 1.25 -4.17
N PRO A 167 -1.43 1.85 -2.94
CA PRO A 167 -1.27 1.11 -1.69
C PRO A 167 -2.46 0.20 -1.35
N GLY A 168 -3.68 0.54 -1.79
CA GLY A 168 -4.87 -0.30 -1.63
C GLY A 168 -4.78 -1.62 -2.38
N GLY A 169 -4.00 -1.64 -3.46
CA GLY A 169 -3.64 -2.84 -4.19
C GLY A 169 -4.81 -3.66 -4.69
N ILE A 170 -4.56 -4.95 -4.87
CA ILE A 170 -5.56 -5.88 -5.41
C ILE A 170 -6.81 -5.98 -4.52
N ASP A 171 -6.67 -5.81 -3.21
CA ASP A 171 -7.81 -5.93 -2.30
C ASP A 171 -8.84 -4.82 -2.59
N SER A 172 -8.39 -3.55 -2.71
CA SER A 172 -9.28 -2.43 -3.08
C SER A 172 -9.88 -2.57 -4.48
N TRP A 173 -9.13 -3.14 -5.43
CA TRP A 173 -9.66 -3.42 -6.76
C TRP A 173 -10.81 -4.44 -6.70
N GLN A 174 -10.63 -5.51 -5.93
CA GLN A 174 -11.60 -6.60 -5.82
C GLN A 174 -12.90 -6.23 -5.08
N GLU A 175 -12.96 -5.10 -4.41
CA GLU A 175 -14.20 -4.60 -3.79
C GLU A 175 -15.27 -4.28 -4.82
N VAL A 176 -14.89 -3.88 -6.05
CA VAL A 176 -15.82 -3.40 -7.09
C VAL A 176 -15.56 -3.98 -8.48
N HIS A 177 -14.43 -4.66 -8.69
CA HIS A 177 -14.03 -5.21 -9.98
C HIS A 177 -13.61 -6.68 -9.88
N ASP A 178 -13.72 -7.40 -10.99
CA ASP A 178 -13.18 -8.74 -11.10
C ASP A 178 -11.66 -8.75 -11.27
N ALA A 179 -11.01 -9.68 -10.59
CA ALA A 179 -9.60 -9.99 -10.80
C ALA A 179 -9.46 -11.22 -11.69
N VAL A 180 -8.40 -11.27 -12.48
CA VAL A 180 -8.08 -12.39 -13.36
C VAL A 180 -6.88 -13.17 -12.85
N GLU A 181 -6.81 -14.46 -13.19
CA GLU A 181 -5.65 -15.29 -12.91
C GLU A 181 -4.53 -14.96 -13.91
N ILE A 182 -3.33 -14.71 -13.40
CA ILE A 182 -2.14 -14.43 -14.19
C ILE A 182 -0.97 -15.30 -13.75
N LYS A 183 0.04 -15.37 -14.60
CA LYS A 183 1.32 -16.04 -14.33
C LYS A 183 2.43 -15.00 -14.21
N PRO A 184 3.59 -15.36 -13.63
CA PRO A 184 4.74 -14.47 -13.66
C PRO A 184 5.08 -14.00 -15.06
N ASP A 185 5.44 -12.71 -15.18
CA ASP A 185 5.73 -12.10 -16.48
C ASP A 185 7.02 -12.65 -17.10
N GLY A 186 6.93 -13.09 -18.34
CA GLY A 186 8.08 -13.51 -19.16
C GLY A 186 9.09 -14.41 -18.44
N ASP A 187 10.36 -13.98 -18.49
CA ASP A 187 11.49 -14.68 -17.88
C ASP A 187 11.69 -14.36 -16.40
N TRP A 188 10.72 -13.70 -15.75
CA TRP A 188 10.83 -13.34 -14.34
C TRP A 188 10.77 -14.59 -13.45
N HIS A 189 11.90 -14.92 -12.84
CA HIS A 189 12.02 -15.98 -11.86
C HIS A 189 12.37 -15.38 -10.50
N SER A 190 11.43 -15.44 -9.56
CA SER A 190 11.70 -15.05 -8.17
C SER A 190 12.66 -16.07 -7.53
N GLU A 191 13.85 -15.64 -7.10
CA GLU A 191 14.72 -16.50 -6.28
C GLU A 191 14.11 -16.80 -4.90
N ALA A 192 13.11 -16.03 -4.49
CA ALA A 192 12.37 -16.29 -3.25
C ALA A 192 11.45 -17.53 -3.32
N ALA A 193 11.37 -18.20 -4.47
CA ALA A 193 10.64 -19.45 -4.65
C ALA A 193 11.51 -20.71 -4.42
N LYS A 194 12.76 -20.54 -3.98
CA LYS A 194 13.67 -21.64 -3.59
C LYS A 194 13.59 -21.95 -2.12
#